data_dfa15f47bf26efdd7797b59c22201898
#
_entry.id   dfa15f47bf26efdd7797b59c22201898
#
_cell.length_a   1.000
_cell.length_b   1.000
_cell.length_c   1.000
_cell.angle_alpha   90.00
_cell.angle_beta   90.00
_cell.angle_gamma   90.00
#
_symmetry.space_group_name_H-M   'P 1'
#
loop_
_entity.id
_entity.type
_entity.pdbx_description
1 polymer ?
#
loop_
_entity_poly.entity_id
_entity_poly.type
_entity_poly.pdbx_seq_one_letter_code
_entity_poly.pdbx_strand_id
1 'polypeptide(L)'
;MKKIFTILILLTVVTSGFAQTRVIVMSDIGGSDPDDTQSLVHLLVTLDQIELEGFISQHAWVPYGQGAIRLINGIIDRYESVQSNLIVHSKDFPTAEYLRSIVKEGQKEAAMKGTGKGKDSDGSEWIIKVVDEDDPRPVWISAWSGMNTLAQALIKVRDTRTPEELEQFVNKIRVYDVLGQDDAGAWIVRNFPDLIYIRNKEIYGWAPDDDWTRENVQNVGPLGQVYPDRIWATEGYSQSFFYCFDNGLNVPERPDYGGWGGRFDLTRKEGIRSMDWVVRNNLDETQYDPYHMLPASSEGGNAINIWKQEIFNDFAARMLWTVTDSYADANHHPVAAFGKEAGKDILYKKVRAGRSLKLDASRSYDPDGNDL
;
A
#
# COMPACT_ATOMS: atom_id res chain seq x y z
N MET A 1 -29.10 35.36 -47.07
CA MET A 1 -27.79 34.76 -46.73
C MET A 1 -27.88 34.20 -45.31
N LYS A 2 -28.04 32.89 -45.17
CA LYS A 2 -28.08 32.20 -43.86
C LYS A 2 -26.65 31.82 -43.49
N LYS A 3 -26.13 32.40 -42.41
CA LYS A 3 -24.83 32.03 -41.84
C LYS A 3 -24.98 30.71 -41.08
N ILE A 4 -24.35 29.66 -41.59
CA ILE A 4 -24.23 28.37 -40.89
C ILE A 4 -23.06 28.51 -39.93
N PHE A 5 -23.32 28.45 -38.62
CA PHE A 5 -22.31 28.34 -37.58
C PHE A 5 -21.99 26.86 -37.43
N THR A 6 -20.82 26.43 -37.86
CA THR A 6 -20.29 25.08 -37.58
C THR A 6 -19.67 25.12 -36.22
N ILE A 7 -20.33 24.47 -35.24
CA ILE A 7 -19.75 24.22 -33.90
C ILE A 7 -18.83 23.03 -34.04
N LEU A 8 -17.53 23.27 -33.94
CA LEU A 8 -16.51 22.21 -33.82
C LEU A 8 -16.52 21.71 -32.36
N ILE A 9 -17.16 20.57 -32.12
CA ILE A 9 -17.06 19.87 -30.82
C ILE A 9 -15.71 19.18 -30.82
N LEU A 10 -14.75 19.72 -30.08
CA LEU A 10 -13.50 19.05 -29.78
C LEU A 10 -13.83 17.92 -28.79
N LEU A 11 -13.96 16.69 -29.28
CA LEU A 11 -13.98 15.50 -28.44
C LEU A 11 -12.55 15.33 -27.91
N THR A 12 -12.27 15.80 -26.73
CA THR A 12 -11.12 15.33 -25.95
C THR A 12 -11.41 13.89 -25.56
N VAL A 13 -10.78 12.95 -26.26
CA VAL A 13 -10.68 11.58 -25.79
C VAL A 13 -9.79 11.64 -24.55
N VAL A 14 -10.41 11.70 -23.38
CA VAL A 14 -9.73 11.42 -22.14
C VAL A 14 -9.48 9.90 -22.18
N THR A 15 -8.27 9.50 -22.55
CA THR A 15 -7.79 8.16 -22.23
C THR A 15 -7.67 8.13 -20.71
N SER A 16 -8.69 7.63 -20.05
CA SER A 16 -8.60 7.25 -18.65
C SER A 16 -7.68 6.03 -18.56
N GLY A 17 -6.38 6.24 -18.62
CA GLY A 17 -5.45 5.35 -17.94
C GLY A 17 -5.86 5.43 -16.47
N PHE A 18 -6.18 4.30 -15.83
CA PHE A 18 -6.44 4.29 -14.40
C PHE A 18 -5.18 4.80 -13.72
N ALA A 19 -5.31 5.89 -13.00
CA ALA A 19 -4.22 6.41 -12.23
C ALA A 19 -3.96 5.44 -11.07
N GLN A 20 -2.72 5.10 -10.83
CA GLN A 20 -2.28 4.23 -9.74
C GLN A 20 -2.88 4.67 -8.40
N THR A 21 -3.02 3.73 -7.46
CA THR A 21 -3.47 4.04 -6.11
C THR A 21 -2.40 4.86 -5.38
N ARG A 22 -2.80 6.00 -4.78
CA ARG A 22 -1.92 6.88 -4.00
C ARG A 22 -1.68 6.28 -2.62
N VAL A 23 -0.42 6.14 -2.20
CA VAL A 23 -0.05 5.45 -0.96
C VAL A 23 0.96 6.27 -0.16
N ILE A 24 0.75 6.36 1.16
CA ILE A 24 1.75 6.78 2.13
C ILE A 24 2.03 5.61 3.05
N VAL A 25 3.29 5.23 3.20
CA VAL A 25 3.76 4.22 4.15
C VAL A 25 4.19 4.89 5.45
N MET A 26 3.79 4.33 6.59
CA MET A 26 4.29 4.70 7.93
C MET A 26 4.94 3.48 8.59
N SER A 27 6.21 3.60 8.99
CA SER A 27 7.05 2.49 9.46
C SER A 27 7.90 2.93 10.65
N ASP A 28 8.20 2.01 11.56
CA ASP A 28 9.23 2.20 12.60
C ASP A 28 10.51 1.39 12.29
N ILE A 29 10.83 1.30 11.01
CA ILE A 29 12.01 0.62 10.46
C ILE A 29 13.30 0.91 11.24
N GLY A 30 14.13 -0.10 11.44
CA GLY A 30 15.43 0.01 12.10
C GLY A 30 15.49 -0.65 13.46
N GLY A 31 14.49 -1.43 13.83
CA GLY A 31 14.44 -2.24 15.03
C GLY A 31 15.20 -3.55 14.96
N SER A 32 14.92 -4.41 15.93
CA SER A 32 15.49 -5.75 16.00
C SER A 32 14.79 -6.77 15.10
N ASP A 33 13.55 -6.46 14.65
CA ASP A 33 12.87 -7.21 13.61
C ASP A 33 13.14 -6.57 12.25
N PRO A 34 13.69 -7.30 11.28
CA PRO A 34 14.05 -6.76 9.99
C PRO A 34 12.91 -6.76 8.96
N ASP A 35 11.69 -7.11 9.32
CA ASP A 35 10.57 -7.30 8.41
C ASP A 35 10.13 -6.00 7.69
N ASP A 36 10.26 -4.82 8.33
CA ASP A 36 10.14 -3.52 7.66
C ASP A 36 11.15 -3.36 6.51
N THR A 37 12.40 -3.77 6.73
CA THR A 37 13.46 -3.68 5.72
C THR A 37 13.18 -4.63 4.56
N GLN A 38 12.71 -5.84 4.86
CA GLN A 38 12.30 -6.82 3.85
C GLN A 38 11.13 -6.27 3.02
N SER A 39 10.10 -5.76 3.68
CA SER A 39 8.94 -5.16 3.02
C SER A 39 9.31 -3.93 2.20
N LEU A 40 10.28 -3.11 2.64
CA LEU A 40 10.76 -1.97 1.86
C LEU A 40 11.47 -2.41 0.57
N VAL A 41 12.29 -3.44 0.60
CA VAL A 41 12.95 -3.96 -0.62
C VAL A 41 11.89 -4.48 -1.60
N HIS A 42 10.89 -5.23 -1.12
CA HIS A 42 9.80 -5.71 -1.95
C HIS A 42 8.96 -4.55 -2.53
N LEU A 43 8.62 -3.55 -1.70
CA LEU A 43 7.93 -2.35 -2.15
C LEU A 43 8.68 -1.66 -3.29
N LEU A 44 10.00 -1.48 -3.18
CA LEU A 44 10.80 -0.77 -4.18
C LEU A 44 10.78 -1.43 -5.56
N VAL A 45 10.71 -2.75 -5.64
CA VAL A 45 10.60 -3.44 -6.94
C VAL A 45 9.17 -3.52 -7.47
N THR A 46 8.18 -3.02 -6.72
CA THR A 46 6.77 -3.00 -7.10
C THR A 46 6.19 -1.59 -7.25
N LEU A 47 7.04 -0.55 -7.25
CA LEU A 47 6.61 0.86 -7.33
C LEU A 47 5.96 1.24 -8.67
N ASP A 48 6.01 0.38 -9.67
CA ASP A 48 5.24 0.53 -10.91
C ASP A 48 3.75 0.16 -10.75
N GLN A 49 3.32 -0.35 -9.58
CA GLN A 49 1.94 -0.74 -9.30
C GLN A 49 1.15 0.28 -8.47
N ILE A 50 1.84 1.21 -7.81
CA ILE A 50 1.26 2.23 -6.93
C ILE A 50 1.99 3.57 -7.08
N GLU A 51 1.31 4.66 -6.73
CA GLU A 51 1.92 5.98 -6.58
C GLU A 51 2.31 6.19 -5.12
N LEU A 52 3.58 5.94 -4.80
CA LEU A 52 4.11 6.15 -3.45
C LEU A 52 4.38 7.64 -3.23
N GLU A 53 3.62 8.27 -2.35
CA GLU A 53 3.69 9.71 -2.07
C GLU A 53 4.29 10.06 -0.71
N GLY A 54 4.62 9.06 0.09
CA GLY A 54 5.29 9.26 1.37
C GLY A 54 5.85 7.97 1.95
N PHE A 55 7.05 8.06 2.53
CA PHE A 55 7.59 7.03 3.40
C PHE A 55 7.98 7.70 4.72
N ILE A 56 7.18 7.47 5.76
CA ILE A 56 7.29 8.18 7.04
C ILE A 56 7.87 7.25 8.07
N SER A 57 9.06 7.60 8.58
CA SER A 57 9.68 6.93 9.72
C SER A 57 9.19 7.54 11.03
N GLN A 58 8.57 6.73 11.88
CA GLN A 58 7.99 7.17 13.14
C GLN A 58 8.38 6.25 14.30
N HIS A 59 8.07 6.67 15.53
CA HIS A 59 8.23 5.84 16.71
C HIS A 59 6.95 5.05 16.98
N ALA A 60 7.06 3.72 17.00
CA ALA A 60 6.04 2.85 17.58
C ALA A 60 6.68 1.88 18.56
N TRP A 61 7.14 0.72 18.12
CA TRP A 61 7.92 -0.22 18.94
C TRP A 61 9.38 0.15 19.01
N VAL A 62 9.93 0.50 17.85
CA VAL A 62 11.32 0.91 17.75
C VAL A 62 11.39 2.35 18.14
N PRO A 63 12.21 2.69 19.17
CA PRO A 63 12.46 4.07 19.54
C PRO A 63 12.97 4.84 18.33
N TYR A 64 12.32 5.97 18.04
CA TYR A 64 12.73 6.86 16.99
C TYR A 64 14.24 7.20 17.10
N GLY A 65 14.94 7.03 15.99
CA GLY A 65 16.37 7.35 15.91
C GLY A 65 16.76 7.80 14.51
N GLN A 66 17.74 8.71 14.41
CA GLN A 66 18.28 9.20 13.13
C GLN A 66 18.83 8.05 12.23
N GLY A 67 18.95 6.84 12.78
CA GLY A 67 19.34 5.64 12.06
C GLY A 67 18.33 5.22 11.00
N ALA A 68 17.04 5.40 11.25
CA ALA A 68 15.98 4.96 10.36
C ALA A 68 16.00 5.68 8.99
N ILE A 69 16.10 7.03 8.99
CA ILE A 69 16.20 7.80 7.73
C ILE A 69 17.45 7.41 6.93
N ARG A 70 18.58 7.19 7.63
CA ARG A 70 19.81 6.76 6.98
C ARG A 70 19.69 5.35 6.39
N LEU A 71 19.02 4.44 7.10
CA LEU A 71 18.74 3.09 6.62
C LEU A 71 17.87 3.12 5.36
N ILE A 72 16.76 3.86 5.40
CA ILE A 72 15.86 4.03 4.25
C ILE A 72 16.63 4.58 3.05
N ASN A 73 17.37 5.68 3.24
CA ASN A 73 18.15 6.27 2.16
C ASN A 73 19.25 5.33 1.63
N GLY A 74 19.89 4.53 2.49
CA GLY A 74 20.85 3.52 2.08
C GLY A 74 20.23 2.40 1.22
N ILE A 75 18.97 2.04 1.46
CA ILE A 75 18.23 1.09 0.62
C ILE A 75 17.82 1.77 -0.70
N ILE A 76 17.40 3.04 -0.67
CA ILE A 76 17.14 3.83 -1.88
C ILE A 76 18.41 3.98 -2.74
N ASP A 77 19.61 4.07 -2.14
CA ASP A 77 20.88 4.09 -2.90
C ASP A 77 21.08 2.78 -3.68
N ARG A 78 20.65 1.64 -3.11
CA ARG A 78 20.66 0.35 -3.84
C ARG A 78 19.63 0.30 -4.96
N TYR A 79 18.43 0.84 -4.71
CA TYR A 79 17.42 1.01 -5.75
C TYR A 79 17.95 1.88 -6.90
N GLU A 80 18.59 3.02 -6.61
CA GLU A 80 19.17 3.91 -7.61
C GLU A 80 20.16 3.19 -8.53
N SER A 81 20.99 2.29 -7.95
CA SER A 81 21.97 1.54 -8.73
C SER A 81 21.36 0.52 -9.71
N VAL A 82 20.09 0.17 -9.55
CA VAL A 82 19.37 -0.79 -10.42
C VAL A 82 18.19 -0.15 -11.18
N GLN A 83 17.86 1.12 -10.92
CA GLN A 83 16.72 1.81 -11.50
C GLN A 83 16.73 1.81 -13.03
N SER A 84 17.90 1.97 -13.65
CA SER A 84 18.04 1.92 -15.12
C SER A 84 17.56 0.60 -15.73
N ASN A 85 17.75 -0.51 -15.02
CA ASN A 85 17.25 -1.81 -15.43
C ASN A 85 15.74 -1.90 -15.24
N LEU A 86 15.23 -1.51 -14.07
CA LEU A 86 13.80 -1.51 -13.78
C LEU A 86 12.98 -0.74 -14.83
N ILE A 87 13.46 0.43 -15.28
CA ILE A 87 12.81 1.26 -16.31
C ILE A 87 12.72 0.55 -17.67
N VAL A 88 13.58 -0.41 -17.97
CA VAL A 88 13.48 -1.22 -19.20
C VAL A 88 12.20 -2.05 -19.19
N HIS A 89 11.77 -2.53 -18.01
CA HIS A 89 10.62 -3.40 -17.82
C HIS A 89 9.32 -2.64 -17.58
N SER A 90 9.39 -1.52 -16.84
CA SER A 90 8.26 -0.60 -16.66
C SER A 90 8.74 0.85 -16.54
N LYS A 91 8.11 1.75 -17.27
CA LYS A 91 8.45 3.19 -17.25
C LYS A 91 7.90 3.91 -16.01
N ASP A 92 7.06 3.25 -15.24
CA ASP A 92 6.35 3.84 -14.10
C ASP A 92 7.17 3.82 -12.80
N PHE A 93 8.39 3.24 -12.83
CA PHE A 93 9.30 3.30 -11.69
C PHE A 93 9.78 4.73 -11.42
N PRO A 94 9.57 5.25 -10.18
CA PRO A 94 9.98 6.60 -9.81
C PRO A 94 11.50 6.75 -9.74
N THR A 95 11.98 8.00 -9.79
CA THR A 95 13.40 8.28 -9.57
C THR A 95 13.80 8.14 -8.10
N ALA A 96 15.04 7.75 -7.84
CA ALA A 96 15.59 7.71 -6.48
C ALA A 96 15.59 9.10 -5.82
N GLU A 97 15.78 10.18 -6.60
CA GLU A 97 15.67 11.56 -6.10
C GLU A 97 14.25 11.85 -5.58
N TYR A 98 13.22 11.46 -6.35
CA TYR A 98 11.83 11.56 -5.90
C TYR A 98 11.61 10.78 -4.61
N LEU A 99 12.03 9.51 -4.55
CA LEU A 99 11.88 8.68 -3.36
C LEU A 99 12.51 9.32 -2.12
N ARG A 100 13.73 9.85 -2.23
CA ARG A 100 14.37 10.57 -1.12
C ARG A 100 13.58 11.82 -0.71
N SER A 101 12.94 12.50 -1.64
CA SER A 101 12.17 13.71 -1.37
C SER A 101 10.91 13.47 -0.54
N ILE A 102 10.35 12.26 -0.61
CA ILE A 102 9.13 11.86 0.11
C ILE A 102 9.40 11.11 1.42
N VAL A 103 10.66 10.84 1.77
CA VAL A 103 11.04 10.30 3.09
C VAL A 103 10.90 11.40 4.13
N LYS A 104 10.12 11.16 5.20
CA LYS A 104 9.81 12.14 6.24
C LYS A 104 9.97 11.56 7.64
N GLU A 105 10.31 12.42 8.59
CA GLU A 105 10.28 12.08 10.01
C GLU A 105 8.87 12.26 10.58
N GLY A 106 8.31 11.18 11.12
CA GLY A 106 7.04 11.18 11.84
C GLY A 106 7.19 11.48 13.33
N GLN A 107 6.24 10.96 14.13
CA GLN A 107 6.21 11.21 15.58
C GLN A 107 7.39 10.55 16.29
N LYS A 108 8.00 11.33 17.23
CA LYS A 108 9.16 10.89 18.01
C LYS A 108 8.80 10.16 19.30
N GLU A 109 7.54 10.19 19.68
CA GLU A 109 6.98 9.44 20.80
C GLU A 109 5.87 8.53 20.29
N ALA A 110 5.81 7.31 20.83
CA ALA A 110 4.84 6.29 20.44
C ALA A 110 3.41 6.65 20.84
N ALA A 111 2.45 6.10 20.13
CA ALA A 111 1.04 6.08 20.48
C ALA A 111 0.42 7.50 20.62
N MET A 112 -0.74 7.65 21.24
CA MET A 112 -1.38 8.95 21.48
C MET A 112 -0.54 9.89 22.33
N LYS A 113 0.38 9.35 23.14
CA LYS A 113 1.34 10.18 23.86
C LYS A 113 2.19 11.04 22.92
N GLY A 114 2.47 10.56 21.71
CA GLY A 114 3.19 11.27 20.66
C GLY A 114 2.40 12.38 19.97
N THR A 115 1.14 12.61 20.33
CA THR A 115 0.24 13.53 19.62
C THR A 115 -0.22 14.72 20.47
N GLY A 116 -0.83 15.72 19.84
CA GLY A 116 -1.40 16.88 20.50
C GLY A 116 -0.70 18.19 20.14
N LYS A 117 -1.08 19.25 20.85
CA LYS A 117 -0.61 20.62 20.59
C LYS A 117 0.92 20.71 20.67
N GLY A 118 1.52 21.22 19.59
CA GLY A 118 2.99 21.42 19.51
C GLY A 118 3.79 20.16 19.20
N LYS A 119 3.13 19.08 18.78
CA LYS A 119 3.75 17.81 18.39
C LYS A 119 3.69 17.55 16.89
N ASP A 120 3.49 18.57 16.09
CA ASP A 120 3.56 18.44 14.63
C ASP A 120 4.96 17.94 14.22
N SER A 121 4.99 17.02 13.27
CA SER A 121 6.22 16.49 12.68
C SER A 121 6.22 16.72 11.17
N ASP A 122 7.38 16.60 10.53
CA ASP A 122 7.48 16.69 9.07
C ASP A 122 6.55 15.66 8.40
N GLY A 123 6.41 14.48 8.99
CA GLY A 123 5.50 13.43 8.50
C GLY A 123 4.03 13.79 8.63
N SER A 124 3.60 14.36 9.76
CA SER A 124 2.21 14.79 9.93
C SER A 124 1.83 15.94 8.99
N GLU A 125 2.75 16.90 8.79
CA GLU A 125 2.59 17.98 7.81
C GLU A 125 2.56 17.45 6.37
N TRP A 126 3.38 16.45 6.08
CA TRP A 126 3.43 15.83 4.78
C TRP A 126 2.13 15.11 4.43
N ILE A 127 1.55 14.37 5.38
CA ILE A 127 0.23 13.75 5.20
C ILE A 127 -0.81 14.82 4.86
N ILE A 128 -0.84 15.93 5.61
CA ILE A 128 -1.77 17.03 5.35
C ILE A 128 -1.57 17.59 3.95
N LYS A 129 -0.32 17.85 3.57
CA LYS A 129 0.01 18.37 2.24
C LYS A 129 -0.48 17.44 1.11
N VAL A 130 -0.19 16.15 1.21
CA VAL A 130 -0.55 15.16 0.17
C VAL A 130 -2.06 15.00 0.05
N VAL A 131 -2.78 14.94 1.17
CA VAL A 131 -4.24 14.82 1.16
C VAL A 131 -4.92 16.09 0.64
N ASP A 132 -4.33 17.26 0.87
CA ASP A 132 -4.85 18.55 0.38
C ASP A 132 -4.63 18.80 -1.12
N GLU A 133 -3.83 18.00 -1.78
CA GLU A 133 -3.63 18.14 -3.23
C GLU A 133 -4.95 18.06 -4.00
N ASP A 134 -5.04 18.81 -5.09
CA ASP A 134 -6.22 18.84 -5.98
C ASP A 134 -6.27 17.57 -6.85
N ASP A 135 -6.30 16.43 -6.16
CA ASP A 135 -6.47 15.10 -6.73
C ASP A 135 -7.71 14.45 -6.09
N PRO A 136 -8.70 13.99 -6.89
CA PRO A 136 -9.90 13.37 -6.35
C PRO A 136 -9.67 11.95 -5.81
N ARG A 137 -8.54 11.31 -6.13
CA ARG A 137 -8.21 9.98 -5.67
C ARG A 137 -7.94 9.96 -4.17
N PRO A 138 -8.42 8.95 -3.44
CA PRO A 138 -8.06 8.81 -2.03
C PRO A 138 -6.59 8.44 -1.86
N VAL A 139 -6.05 8.80 -0.69
CA VAL A 139 -4.71 8.42 -0.23
C VAL A 139 -4.84 7.27 0.75
N TRP A 140 -4.21 6.15 0.44
CA TRP A 140 -4.12 4.99 1.32
C TRP A 140 -2.94 5.13 2.27
N ILE A 141 -3.21 5.06 3.56
CA ILE A 141 -2.19 5.00 4.59
C ILE A 141 -1.90 3.53 4.88
N SER A 142 -0.77 3.07 4.40
CA SER A 142 -0.23 1.74 4.66
C SER A 142 0.60 1.80 5.95
N ALA A 143 -0.01 1.42 7.07
CA ALA A 143 0.61 1.54 8.39
C ALA A 143 1.30 0.22 8.78
N TRP A 144 2.62 0.23 8.77
CA TRP A 144 3.51 -0.87 9.16
C TRP A 144 3.81 -0.86 10.66
N SER A 145 3.45 0.23 11.31
CA SER A 145 3.66 0.44 12.75
C SER A 145 2.45 1.14 13.37
N GLY A 146 2.66 2.01 14.36
CA GLY A 146 1.58 2.78 14.97
C GLY A 146 0.92 3.80 14.04
N MET A 147 -0.17 4.39 14.52
CA MET A 147 -0.99 5.36 13.78
C MET A 147 -0.78 6.80 14.28
N ASN A 148 0.21 7.03 15.15
CA ASN A 148 0.42 8.30 15.85
C ASN A 148 0.67 9.49 14.91
N THR A 149 1.37 9.30 13.79
CA THR A 149 1.62 10.40 12.83
C THR A 149 0.35 10.79 12.06
N LEU A 150 -0.46 9.82 11.64
CA LEU A 150 -1.77 10.12 11.06
C LEU A 150 -2.70 10.77 12.10
N ALA A 151 -2.72 10.28 13.34
CA ALA A 151 -3.51 10.88 14.41
C ALA A 151 -3.12 12.35 14.65
N GLN A 152 -1.82 12.68 14.63
CA GLN A 152 -1.36 14.07 14.73
C GLN A 152 -1.84 14.93 13.57
N ALA A 153 -1.78 14.44 12.33
CA ALA A 153 -2.31 15.15 11.16
C ALA A 153 -3.81 15.43 11.32
N LEU A 154 -4.59 14.42 11.71
CA LEU A 154 -6.03 14.56 11.94
C LEU A 154 -6.38 15.50 13.09
N ILE A 155 -5.61 15.47 14.20
CA ILE A 155 -5.78 16.42 15.32
C ILE A 155 -5.56 17.84 14.82
N LYS A 156 -4.49 18.10 14.09
CA LYS A 156 -4.18 19.43 13.57
C LYS A 156 -5.28 19.94 12.63
N VAL A 157 -5.71 19.12 11.67
CA VAL A 157 -6.79 19.49 10.73
C VAL A 157 -8.08 19.77 11.48
N ARG A 158 -8.48 18.92 12.44
CA ARG A 158 -9.66 19.12 13.27
C ARG A 158 -9.59 20.43 14.06
N ASP A 159 -8.44 20.76 14.62
CA ASP A 159 -8.29 21.91 15.51
C ASP A 159 -8.13 23.24 14.75
N THR A 160 -7.86 23.20 13.44
CA THR A 160 -7.54 24.38 12.61
C THR A 160 -8.52 24.64 11.47
N ARG A 161 -9.41 23.71 11.13
CA ARG A 161 -10.33 23.82 10.00
C ARG A 161 -11.81 23.77 10.45
N THR A 162 -12.68 24.17 9.55
CA THR A 162 -14.13 24.02 9.76
C THR A 162 -14.54 22.54 9.73
N PRO A 163 -15.71 22.18 10.29
CA PRO A 163 -16.21 20.81 10.21
C PRO A 163 -16.33 20.29 8.78
N GLU A 164 -16.73 21.12 7.83
CA GLU A 164 -16.89 20.77 6.43
C GLU A 164 -15.54 20.51 5.74
N GLU A 165 -14.52 21.32 6.04
CA GLU A 165 -13.15 21.11 5.54
C GLU A 165 -12.52 19.85 6.16
N LEU A 166 -12.80 19.57 7.43
CA LEU A 166 -12.37 18.34 8.10
C LEU A 166 -13.01 17.12 7.44
N GLU A 167 -14.32 17.14 7.18
CA GLU A 167 -15.02 16.06 6.50
C GLU A 167 -14.44 15.81 5.10
N GLN A 168 -14.20 16.85 4.32
CA GLN A 168 -13.57 16.74 2.99
C GLN A 168 -12.19 16.11 3.07
N PHE A 169 -11.38 16.50 4.06
CA PHE A 169 -10.05 15.95 4.29
C PHE A 169 -10.11 14.46 4.63
N VAL A 170 -10.95 14.08 5.59
CA VAL A 170 -11.10 12.69 6.05
C VAL A 170 -11.64 11.79 4.95
N ASN A 171 -12.55 12.30 4.11
CA ASN A 171 -13.13 11.56 2.99
C ASN A 171 -12.08 11.16 1.92
N LYS A 172 -10.93 11.81 1.88
CA LYS A 172 -9.81 11.44 1.01
C LYS A 172 -8.87 10.40 1.62
N ILE A 173 -9.04 10.02 2.88
CA ILE A 173 -8.13 9.09 3.56
C ILE A 173 -8.72 7.68 3.59
N ARG A 174 -7.85 6.68 3.42
CA ARG A 174 -8.10 5.25 3.64
C ARG A 174 -6.98 4.69 4.48
N VAL A 175 -7.25 3.67 5.26
CA VAL A 175 -6.25 3.08 6.16
C VAL A 175 -6.20 1.57 6.01
N TYR A 176 -4.99 1.06 5.86
CA TYR A 176 -4.66 -0.34 6.09
C TYR A 176 -3.67 -0.42 7.26
N ASP A 177 -4.19 -0.80 8.42
CA ASP A 177 -3.46 -0.90 9.68
C ASP A 177 -3.00 -2.35 9.90
N VAL A 178 -1.69 -2.53 9.93
CA VAL A 178 -1.07 -3.83 10.22
C VAL A 178 -1.01 -4.03 11.72
N LEU A 179 -1.72 -5.03 12.21
CA LEU A 179 -1.76 -5.50 13.59
C LEU A 179 -2.45 -4.58 14.61
N GLY A 180 -2.65 -3.30 14.33
CA GLY A 180 -3.14 -2.33 15.31
C GLY A 180 -2.15 -2.13 16.45
N GLN A 181 -1.03 -1.50 16.15
CA GLN A 181 0.15 -1.54 17.00
C GLN A 181 0.17 -0.45 18.08
N ASP A 182 -0.76 0.49 18.08
CA ASP A 182 -0.88 1.51 19.14
C ASP A 182 -2.33 1.98 19.36
N ASP A 183 -2.56 2.82 20.38
CA ASP A 183 -3.86 3.37 20.72
C ASP A 183 -4.30 4.51 19.78
N ALA A 184 -3.42 5.01 18.94
CA ALA A 184 -3.76 6.06 18.00
C ALA A 184 -4.74 5.55 16.93
N GLY A 185 -4.63 4.29 16.51
CA GLY A 185 -5.62 3.66 15.63
C GLY A 185 -7.02 3.64 16.25
N ALA A 186 -7.14 3.27 17.54
CA ALA A 186 -8.40 3.29 18.27
C ALA A 186 -8.98 4.72 18.37
N TRP A 187 -8.12 5.70 18.63
CA TRP A 187 -8.51 7.10 18.65
C TRP A 187 -9.07 7.56 17.30
N ILE A 188 -8.41 7.18 16.19
CA ILE A 188 -8.84 7.53 14.83
C ILE A 188 -10.24 6.97 14.56
N VAL A 189 -10.48 5.68 14.75
CA VAL A 189 -11.78 5.08 14.42
C VAL A 189 -12.92 5.54 15.31
N ARG A 190 -12.64 5.99 16.55
CA ARG A 190 -13.62 6.63 17.42
C ARG A 190 -14.03 8.01 16.96
N ASN A 191 -13.07 8.80 16.50
CA ASN A 191 -13.32 10.18 16.08
C ASN A 191 -13.82 10.27 14.64
N PHE A 192 -13.47 9.29 13.80
CA PHE A 192 -13.80 9.23 12.38
C PHE A 192 -14.39 7.86 12.01
N PRO A 193 -15.60 7.53 12.49
CA PRO A 193 -16.18 6.19 12.35
C PRO A 193 -16.51 5.81 10.91
N ASP A 194 -16.62 6.78 10.00
CA ASP A 194 -16.95 6.55 8.59
C ASP A 194 -15.70 6.33 7.72
N LEU A 195 -14.50 6.52 8.27
CA LEU A 195 -13.25 6.25 7.59
C LEU A 195 -13.17 4.78 7.17
N ILE A 196 -12.79 4.50 5.92
CA ILE A 196 -12.42 3.13 5.53
C ILE A 196 -11.14 2.76 6.26
N TYR A 197 -11.28 1.91 7.26
CA TYR A 197 -10.19 1.48 8.13
C TYR A 197 -10.16 -0.04 8.18
N ILE A 198 -9.22 -0.62 7.47
CA ILE A 198 -8.92 -2.05 7.48
C ILE A 198 -7.89 -2.30 8.58
N ARG A 199 -8.09 -3.34 9.37
CA ARG A 199 -7.10 -3.84 10.28
C ARG A 199 -6.87 -5.31 10.05
N ASN A 200 -5.65 -5.64 9.63
CA ASN A 200 -5.24 -7.01 9.37
C ASN A 200 -4.36 -7.55 10.48
N LYS A 201 -4.74 -8.69 11.05
CA LYS A 201 -3.97 -9.43 12.06
C LYS A 201 -3.30 -10.67 11.48
N GLU A 202 -3.74 -11.15 10.34
CA GLU A 202 -3.24 -12.36 9.70
C GLU A 202 -2.22 -12.00 8.62
N ILE A 203 -1.04 -11.55 9.06
CA ILE A 203 -0.01 -10.99 8.18
C ILE A 203 1.20 -11.92 8.00
N TYR A 204 1.27 -13.01 8.73
CA TYR A 204 2.40 -13.92 8.73
C TYR A 204 2.09 -15.27 8.09
N GLY A 205 3.12 -16.03 7.72
CA GLY A 205 3.00 -17.41 7.27
C GLY A 205 2.72 -17.58 5.77
N TRP A 206 2.63 -16.49 5.01
CA TRP A 206 2.46 -16.53 3.55
C TRP A 206 3.80 -16.46 2.81
N ALA A 207 4.77 -15.74 3.35
CA ALA A 207 6.04 -15.45 2.71
C ALA A 207 6.87 -16.73 2.41
N PRO A 208 7.79 -16.68 1.44
CA PRO A 208 8.59 -17.83 1.06
C PRO A 208 9.55 -18.27 2.17
N ASP A 209 10.07 -19.48 2.06
CA ASP A 209 11.10 -19.98 2.97
C ASP A 209 12.48 -19.32 2.73
N ASP A 210 13.40 -19.56 3.66
CA ASP A 210 14.72 -18.92 3.65
C ASP A 210 15.58 -19.34 2.44
N ASP A 211 15.44 -20.58 1.94
CA ASP A 211 16.20 -21.06 0.80
C ASP A 211 15.71 -20.41 -0.49
N TRP A 212 14.41 -20.35 -0.68
CA TRP A 212 13.81 -19.63 -1.81
C TRP A 212 14.19 -18.14 -1.77
N THR A 213 14.08 -17.51 -0.59
CA THR A 213 14.42 -16.08 -0.39
C THR A 213 15.89 -15.82 -0.72
N ARG A 214 16.79 -16.69 -0.28
CA ARG A 214 18.21 -16.55 -0.59
C ARG A 214 18.48 -16.65 -2.09
N GLU A 215 17.89 -17.63 -2.76
CA GLU A 215 18.08 -17.86 -4.19
C GLU A 215 17.48 -16.75 -5.06
N ASN A 216 16.23 -16.35 -4.77
CA ASN A 216 15.46 -15.50 -5.68
C ASN A 216 15.49 -14.01 -5.30
N VAL A 217 15.96 -13.67 -4.09
CA VAL A 217 16.01 -12.28 -3.61
C VAL A 217 17.44 -11.89 -3.22
N GLN A 218 17.98 -12.47 -2.15
CA GLN A 218 19.22 -12.00 -1.53
C GLN A 218 20.45 -12.12 -2.44
N ASN A 219 20.50 -13.15 -3.26
CA ASN A 219 21.59 -13.36 -4.22
C ASN A 219 21.40 -12.59 -5.54
N VAL A 220 20.31 -11.81 -5.69
CA VAL A 220 19.98 -11.10 -6.93
C VAL A 220 20.34 -9.62 -6.80
N GLY A 221 21.51 -9.28 -7.33
CA GLY A 221 21.94 -7.89 -7.49
C GLY A 221 22.13 -7.07 -6.21
N PRO A 222 22.44 -5.77 -6.37
CA PRO A 222 22.73 -4.88 -5.24
C PRO A 222 21.56 -4.66 -4.30
N LEU A 223 20.34 -4.65 -4.82
CA LEU A 223 19.12 -4.43 -4.01
C LEU A 223 18.80 -5.67 -3.17
N GLY A 224 18.97 -6.88 -3.73
CA GLY A 224 18.77 -8.12 -2.99
C GLY A 224 19.74 -8.29 -1.82
N GLN A 225 20.98 -7.81 -1.97
CA GLN A 225 22.00 -7.89 -0.92
C GLN A 225 21.63 -7.12 0.37
N VAL A 226 20.68 -6.19 0.33
CA VAL A 226 20.21 -5.46 1.51
C VAL A 226 18.91 -6.01 2.07
N TYR A 227 18.38 -7.08 1.50
CA TYR A 227 17.25 -7.83 2.06
C TYR A 227 17.77 -8.70 3.21
N PRO A 228 17.39 -8.42 4.46
CA PRO A 228 17.96 -9.09 5.62
C PRO A 228 17.40 -10.51 5.82
N ASP A 229 18.15 -11.33 6.53
CA ASP A 229 17.63 -12.62 7.02
C ASP A 229 16.47 -12.41 7.99
N ARG A 230 15.55 -13.36 8.01
CA ARG A 230 14.46 -13.39 8.95
C ARG A 230 14.97 -13.64 10.38
N ILE A 231 14.38 -12.91 11.36
CA ILE A 231 14.60 -13.20 12.78
C ILE A 231 13.35 -13.84 13.38
N TRP A 232 12.20 -13.19 13.29
CA TRP A 232 10.92 -13.74 13.80
C TRP A 232 9.89 -13.94 12.70
N ALA A 233 9.74 -12.94 11.84
CA ALA A 233 8.76 -12.93 10.77
C ALA A 233 9.42 -12.57 9.45
N THR A 234 8.69 -12.72 8.35
CA THR A 234 9.13 -12.34 7.01
C THR A 234 8.06 -11.47 6.39
N GLU A 235 8.46 -10.28 5.93
CA GLU A 235 7.59 -9.36 5.17
C GLU A 235 6.22 -9.11 5.82
N GLY A 236 6.21 -8.88 7.14
CA GLY A 236 4.97 -8.69 7.91
C GLY A 236 4.08 -7.55 7.38
N TYR A 237 4.65 -6.61 6.64
CA TYR A 237 3.93 -5.41 6.19
C TYR A 237 3.55 -5.42 4.71
N SER A 238 4.07 -6.35 3.91
CA SER A 238 3.90 -6.34 2.45
C SER A 238 2.44 -6.46 2.00
N GLN A 239 1.59 -7.16 2.74
CA GLN A 239 0.16 -7.24 2.45
C GLN A 239 -0.54 -5.87 2.36
N SER A 240 -0.07 -4.88 3.13
CA SER A 240 -0.71 -3.56 3.21
C SER A 240 -0.56 -2.76 1.92
N PHE A 241 0.57 -2.85 1.24
CA PHE A 241 0.74 -2.21 -0.06
C PHE A 241 0.30 -3.12 -1.22
N PHE A 242 0.40 -4.44 -1.11
CA PHE A 242 -0.23 -5.35 -2.07
C PHE A 242 -1.73 -5.11 -2.20
N TYR A 243 -2.39 -4.72 -1.11
CA TYR A 243 -3.79 -4.33 -1.12
C TYR A 243 -4.09 -3.18 -2.08
N CYS A 244 -3.11 -2.33 -2.34
CA CYS A 244 -3.23 -1.15 -3.20
C CYS A 244 -2.83 -1.41 -4.66
N PHE A 245 -2.37 -2.61 -5.02
CA PHE A 245 -1.90 -2.90 -6.37
C PHE A 245 -3.01 -2.86 -7.41
N ASP A 246 -2.71 -2.24 -8.52
CA ASP A 246 -3.52 -2.30 -9.73
C ASP A 246 -3.12 -3.55 -10.55
N ASN A 247 -3.50 -4.73 -10.04
CA ASN A 247 -3.21 -6.02 -10.67
C ASN A 247 -4.44 -6.72 -11.28
N GLY A 248 -5.58 -6.04 -11.32
CA GLY A 248 -6.82 -6.57 -11.90
C GLY A 248 -7.62 -7.50 -10.98
N LEU A 249 -7.14 -7.78 -9.76
CA LEU A 249 -7.82 -8.66 -8.80
C LEU A 249 -8.68 -7.89 -7.80
N ASN A 250 -8.09 -6.90 -7.15
CA ASN A 250 -8.75 -6.11 -6.12
C ASN A 250 -9.16 -4.73 -6.63
N VAL A 251 -10.06 -4.14 -5.86
CA VAL A 251 -10.44 -2.74 -5.96
C VAL A 251 -10.28 -2.16 -4.57
N PRO A 252 -9.34 -1.25 -4.32
CA PRO A 252 -9.07 -0.77 -2.96
C PRO A 252 -10.30 -0.22 -2.24
N GLU A 253 -11.21 0.42 -2.96
CA GLU A 253 -12.50 0.92 -2.43
C GLU A 253 -13.54 -0.20 -2.18
N ARG A 254 -13.23 -1.44 -2.49
CA ARG A 254 -14.09 -2.62 -2.31
C ARG A 254 -13.34 -3.73 -1.57
N PRO A 255 -13.15 -3.57 -0.26
CA PRO A 255 -12.43 -4.54 0.56
C PRO A 255 -12.96 -5.97 0.48
N ASP A 256 -14.24 -6.13 0.12
CA ASP A 256 -14.92 -7.39 -0.03
C ASP A 256 -14.59 -8.16 -1.34
N TYR A 257 -13.92 -7.53 -2.30
CA TYR A 257 -13.51 -8.20 -3.53
C TYR A 257 -12.32 -9.14 -3.31
N GLY A 258 -11.36 -8.72 -2.49
CA GLY A 258 -10.16 -9.48 -2.20
C GLY A 258 -9.06 -9.29 -3.23
N GLY A 259 -7.88 -9.77 -2.88
CA GLY A 259 -6.65 -9.66 -3.68
C GLY A 259 -5.44 -10.07 -2.86
N TRP A 260 -4.26 -9.66 -3.29
CA TRP A 260 -2.99 -10.01 -2.63
C TRP A 260 -2.88 -9.46 -1.20
N GLY A 261 -3.56 -8.39 -0.89
CA GLY A 261 -3.57 -7.79 0.46
C GLY A 261 -4.66 -8.31 1.39
N GLY A 262 -5.41 -9.33 1.00
CA GLY A 262 -6.48 -9.90 1.81
C GLY A 262 -7.88 -9.54 1.32
N ARG A 263 -8.90 -10.01 2.06
CA ARG A 263 -10.32 -9.80 1.80
C ARG A 263 -11.06 -9.47 3.09
N PHE A 264 -11.82 -8.41 3.12
CA PHE A 264 -12.40 -7.87 4.34
C PHE A 264 -13.89 -7.65 4.22
N ASP A 265 -14.61 -7.78 5.36
CA ASP A 265 -16.05 -7.57 5.43
C ASP A 265 -16.36 -6.08 5.43
N LEU A 266 -17.35 -5.66 4.64
CA LEU A 266 -17.84 -4.27 4.65
C LEU A 266 -18.66 -3.94 5.90
N THR A 267 -19.09 -4.95 6.67
CA THR A 267 -19.83 -4.74 7.92
C THR A 267 -18.87 -4.38 9.04
N ARG A 268 -18.92 -3.16 9.51
CA ARG A 268 -18.13 -2.72 10.67
C ARG A 268 -18.56 -3.46 11.91
N LYS A 269 -17.59 -3.96 12.68
CA LYS A 269 -17.82 -4.60 13.98
C LYS A 269 -17.13 -3.80 15.08
N GLU A 270 -17.80 -3.75 16.23
CA GLU A 270 -17.23 -3.25 17.47
C GLU A 270 -16.41 -4.34 18.18
N GLY A 271 -15.49 -3.94 19.04
CA GLY A 271 -14.85 -4.83 20.00
C GLY A 271 -13.65 -5.63 19.47
N ILE A 272 -13.06 -5.25 18.33
CA ILE A 272 -11.80 -5.83 17.88
C ILE A 272 -10.66 -5.07 18.53
N ARG A 273 -9.99 -5.69 19.51
CA ARG A 273 -8.88 -5.08 20.25
C ARG A 273 -7.59 -5.04 19.42
N SER A 274 -6.72 -4.11 19.77
CA SER A 274 -5.32 -4.12 19.42
C SER A 274 -4.63 -5.41 19.89
N MET A 275 -3.40 -5.66 19.47
CA MET A 275 -2.66 -6.82 19.95
C MET A 275 -2.53 -6.78 21.48
N ASP A 276 -2.64 -7.95 22.12
CA ASP A 276 -2.58 -8.07 23.59
C ASP A 276 -1.31 -7.46 24.21
N TRP A 277 -0.21 -7.44 23.47
CA TRP A 277 1.03 -6.86 23.93
C TRP A 277 1.06 -5.32 23.94
N VAL A 278 0.24 -4.66 23.10
CA VAL A 278 0.03 -3.20 23.14
C VAL A 278 -0.61 -2.82 24.47
N VAL A 279 -1.57 -3.61 24.92
CA VAL A 279 -2.24 -3.45 26.24
C VAL A 279 -1.23 -3.63 27.40
N ARG A 280 -0.28 -4.55 27.27
CA ARG A 280 0.74 -4.81 28.31
C ARG A 280 1.72 -3.65 28.53
N ASN A 281 1.85 -2.72 27.60
CA ASN A 281 2.76 -1.59 27.70
C ASN A 281 2.15 -0.32 28.31
N ASN A 282 1.19 -0.47 29.22
CA ASN A 282 0.52 0.59 29.97
C ASN A 282 -0.25 1.60 29.12
N LEU A 283 -0.75 1.18 27.97
CA LEU A 283 -1.68 1.98 27.19
C LEU A 283 -3.06 1.80 27.83
N ASP A 284 -3.82 2.87 27.91
CA ASP A 284 -5.15 2.86 28.55
C ASP A 284 -6.12 1.97 27.77
N GLU A 285 -6.49 0.82 28.32
CA GLU A 285 -7.42 -0.13 27.72
C GLU A 285 -8.74 0.51 27.30
N THR A 286 -9.19 1.55 27.99
CA THR A 286 -10.41 2.26 27.64
C THR A 286 -10.31 3.00 26.31
N GLN A 287 -9.11 3.26 25.83
CA GLN A 287 -8.86 3.89 24.54
C GLN A 287 -8.89 2.90 23.37
N TYR A 288 -8.83 1.58 23.66
CA TYR A 288 -8.80 0.52 22.64
C TYR A 288 -10.14 -0.10 22.32
N ASP A 289 -11.19 0.24 23.04
CA ASP A 289 -12.50 -0.37 22.88
C ASP A 289 -13.58 0.71 22.68
N PRO A 290 -14.48 0.56 21.74
CA PRO A 290 -14.51 -0.35 20.61
C PRO A 290 -13.90 0.23 19.33
N TYR A 291 -13.16 -0.57 18.58
CA TYR A 291 -12.81 -0.25 17.21
C TYR A 291 -14.02 -0.45 16.29
N HIS A 292 -14.39 0.57 15.57
CA HIS A 292 -15.30 0.47 14.44
C HIS A 292 -14.50 0.30 13.15
N MET A 293 -14.08 -0.91 12.86
CA MET A 293 -13.25 -1.19 11.70
C MET A 293 -13.90 -2.23 10.78
N LEU A 294 -13.36 -2.36 9.58
CA LEU A 294 -13.71 -3.45 8.68
C LEU A 294 -12.98 -4.71 9.17
N PRO A 295 -13.69 -5.72 9.72
CA PRO A 295 -13.06 -6.94 10.16
C PRO A 295 -12.61 -7.76 8.98
N ALA A 296 -11.65 -8.63 9.22
CA ALA A 296 -11.38 -9.73 8.32
C ALA A 296 -12.69 -10.48 8.03
N SER A 297 -12.92 -10.83 6.77
CA SER A 297 -13.87 -11.87 6.39
C SER A 297 -13.41 -13.21 6.96
N SER A 298 -14.10 -14.31 6.70
CA SER A 298 -13.60 -15.64 7.10
C SER A 298 -12.21 -15.96 6.51
N GLU A 299 -11.82 -15.28 5.45
CA GLU A 299 -10.52 -15.40 4.78
C GLU A 299 -9.54 -14.33 5.28
N GLY A 300 -10.01 -13.09 5.47
CA GLY A 300 -9.22 -11.97 5.97
C GLY A 300 -7.89 -11.79 5.27
N GLY A 301 -6.83 -11.53 6.04
CA GLY A 301 -5.47 -11.49 5.57
C GLY A 301 -4.98 -12.83 5.00
N ASN A 302 -5.52 -13.95 5.47
CA ASN A 302 -5.17 -15.28 4.95
C ASN A 302 -5.59 -15.51 3.49
N ALA A 303 -6.41 -14.65 2.90
CA ALA A 303 -6.72 -14.71 1.47
C ALA A 303 -5.45 -14.59 0.59
N ILE A 304 -4.38 -14.00 1.09
CA ILE A 304 -3.08 -13.95 0.40
C ILE A 304 -2.57 -15.35 0.06
N ASN A 305 -2.89 -16.37 0.87
CA ASN A 305 -2.45 -17.75 0.63
C ASN A 305 -3.02 -18.37 -0.66
N ILE A 306 -4.10 -17.80 -1.20
CA ILE A 306 -4.64 -18.17 -2.51
C ILE A 306 -3.65 -17.76 -3.62
N TRP A 307 -2.94 -16.65 -3.42
CA TRP A 307 -2.10 -15.98 -4.41
C TRP A 307 -0.60 -16.06 -4.11
N LYS A 308 -0.19 -16.77 -3.07
CA LYS A 308 1.21 -16.74 -2.63
C LYS A 308 2.19 -17.18 -3.70
N GLN A 309 1.82 -18.14 -4.55
CA GLN A 309 2.72 -18.61 -5.60
C GLN A 309 2.92 -17.53 -6.68
N GLU A 310 1.84 -16.84 -7.04
CA GLU A 310 1.86 -15.72 -7.99
C GLU A 310 2.69 -14.57 -7.43
N ILE A 311 2.56 -14.28 -6.13
CA ILE A 311 3.36 -13.26 -5.45
C ILE A 311 4.85 -13.64 -5.48
N PHE A 312 5.18 -14.90 -5.23
CA PHE A 312 6.57 -15.38 -5.28
C PHE A 312 7.15 -15.27 -6.69
N ASN A 313 6.38 -15.69 -7.68
CA ASN A 313 6.79 -15.61 -9.09
C ASN A 313 7.01 -14.14 -9.52
N ASP A 314 6.10 -13.24 -9.14
CA ASP A 314 6.20 -11.81 -9.41
C ASP A 314 7.42 -11.20 -8.73
N PHE A 315 7.63 -11.52 -7.44
CA PHE A 315 8.78 -10.99 -6.72
C PHE A 315 10.11 -11.47 -7.31
N ALA A 316 10.23 -12.76 -7.64
CA ALA A 316 11.42 -13.31 -8.31
C ALA A 316 11.67 -12.65 -9.67
N ALA A 317 10.62 -12.47 -10.49
CA ALA A 317 10.73 -11.81 -11.79
C ALA A 317 11.20 -10.35 -11.63
N ARG A 318 10.61 -9.58 -10.70
CA ARG A 318 10.99 -8.19 -10.43
C ARG A 318 12.40 -8.07 -9.87
N MET A 319 12.84 -9.01 -9.06
CA MET A 319 14.24 -9.06 -8.62
C MET A 319 15.18 -9.28 -9.80
N LEU A 320 14.85 -10.15 -10.76
CA LEU A 320 15.61 -10.31 -12.00
C LEU A 320 15.60 -9.04 -12.86
N TRP A 321 14.52 -8.25 -12.86
CA TRP A 321 14.49 -6.94 -13.52
C TRP A 321 15.58 -6.00 -13.01
N THR A 322 15.97 -6.13 -11.73
CA THR A 322 17.03 -5.29 -11.16
C THR A 322 18.41 -5.52 -11.79
N VAL A 323 18.64 -6.68 -12.41
CA VAL A 323 19.93 -7.10 -12.97
C VAL A 323 19.89 -7.35 -14.48
N THR A 324 18.75 -7.07 -15.13
CA THR A 324 18.52 -7.34 -16.55
C THR A 324 18.29 -6.02 -17.29
N ASP A 325 19.10 -5.73 -18.30
CA ASP A 325 19.03 -4.50 -19.10
C ASP A 325 18.30 -4.68 -20.45
N SER A 326 17.65 -5.83 -20.62
CA SER A 326 16.90 -6.21 -21.81
C SER A 326 15.53 -6.74 -21.43
N TYR A 327 14.46 -6.20 -22.02
CA TYR A 327 13.10 -6.67 -21.78
C TYR A 327 12.94 -8.17 -22.07
N ALA A 328 13.55 -8.65 -23.15
CA ALA A 328 13.40 -10.03 -23.60
C ALA A 328 14.11 -11.08 -22.70
N ASP A 329 14.95 -10.63 -21.76
CA ASP A 329 15.73 -11.51 -20.89
C ASP A 329 15.11 -11.69 -19.49
N ALA A 330 13.90 -11.18 -19.30
CA ALA A 330 13.16 -11.32 -18.04
C ALA A 330 11.69 -11.69 -18.30
N ASN A 331 11.02 -12.18 -17.27
CA ASN A 331 9.62 -12.58 -17.35
C ASN A 331 8.70 -11.43 -16.92
N HIS A 332 7.54 -11.31 -17.59
CA HIS A 332 6.52 -10.28 -17.34
C HIS A 332 5.15 -10.90 -17.08
N HIS A 333 4.25 -10.08 -16.56
CA HIS A 333 2.89 -10.57 -16.29
C HIS A 333 2.13 -10.85 -17.57
N PRO A 334 1.28 -11.89 -17.58
CA PRO A 334 0.32 -12.09 -18.65
C PRO A 334 -0.68 -10.92 -18.69
N VAL A 335 -1.15 -10.60 -19.88
CA VAL A 335 -2.19 -9.61 -20.12
C VAL A 335 -3.53 -10.30 -20.19
N ALA A 336 -4.36 -10.08 -19.18
CA ALA A 336 -5.72 -10.59 -19.16
C ALA A 336 -6.57 -9.89 -20.22
N ALA A 337 -7.39 -10.65 -20.97
CA ALA A 337 -8.33 -10.10 -21.92
C ALA A 337 -9.68 -10.80 -21.78
N PHE A 338 -10.74 -10.00 -21.76
CA PHE A 338 -12.12 -10.48 -21.71
C PHE A 338 -12.86 -10.08 -22.99
N GLY A 339 -13.01 -10.99 -23.91
CA GLY A 339 -13.54 -10.72 -25.23
C GLY A 339 -12.59 -9.83 -26.04
N LYS A 340 -12.94 -8.56 -26.23
CA LYS A 340 -12.10 -7.58 -26.95
C LYS A 340 -11.40 -6.58 -26.00
N GLU A 341 -11.77 -6.63 -24.75
CA GLU A 341 -11.27 -5.73 -23.71
C GLU A 341 -10.07 -6.39 -23.03
N ALA A 342 -8.90 -5.77 -23.10
CA ALA A 342 -7.68 -6.23 -22.46
C ALA A 342 -7.27 -5.21 -21.38
N GLY A 343 -6.75 -5.70 -20.27
CA GLY A 343 -6.26 -4.85 -19.18
C GLY A 343 -6.79 -5.25 -17.81
N LYS A 344 -6.66 -4.33 -16.87
CA LYS A 344 -6.94 -4.51 -15.44
C LYS A 344 -8.29 -3.94 -15.00
N ASP A 345 -9.05 -3.35 -15.93
CA ASP A 345 -10.29 -2.62 -15.63
C ASP A 345 -11.42 -3.56 -15.18
N ILE A 346 -12.26 -3.04 -14.28
CA ILE A 346 -13.47 -3.75 -13.87
C ILE A 346 -14.49 -3.76 -15.01
N LEU A 347 -14.86 -4.94 -15.45
CA LEU A 347 -15.83 -5.12 -16.52
C LEU A 347 -17.24 -5.35 -15.98
N TYR A 348 -18.13 -4.38 -16.19
CA TYR A 348 -19.53 -4.48 -15.81
C TYR A 348 -20.36 -5.09 -16.92
N LYS A 349 -20.97 -6.24 -16.68
CA LYS A 349 -21.85 -6.92 -17.63
C LYS A 349 -23.27 -7.05 -17.06
N LYS A 350 -24.27 -6.66 -17.84
CA LYS A 350 -25.68 -6.85 -17.49
C LYS A 350 -26.20 -8.15 -18.11
N VAL A 351 -26.73 -9.04 -17.30
CA VAL A 351 -27.32 -10.28 -17.71
C VAL A 351 -28.72 -10.44 -17.10
N ARG A 352 -29.67 -10.96 -17.87
CA ARG A 352 -31.03 -11.25 -17.35
C ARG A 352 -30.96 -12.48 -16.47
N ALA A 353 -31.64 -12.45 -15.32
CA ALA A 353 -31.73 -13.61 -14.43
C ALA A 353 -32.21 -14.86 -15.17
N GLY A 354 -31.56 -16.00 -14.91
CA GLY A 354 -31.83 -17.27 -15.59
C GLY A 354 -31.19 -17.41 -16.98
N ARG A 355 -30.40 -16.43 -17.43
CA ARG A 355 -29.61 -16.56 -18.68
C ARG A 355 -28.16 -16.84 -18.37
N SER A 356 -27.49 -17.62 -19.20
CA SER A 356 -26.06 -17.84 -19.13
C SER A 356 -25.31 -16.62 -19.66
N LEU A 357 -24.18 -16.30 -19.03
CA LEU A 357 -23.18 -15.34 -19.49
C LEU A 357 -21.95 -16.14 -19.95
N LYS A 358 -21.54 -15.95 -21.21
CA LYS A 358 -20.29 -16.53 -21.70
C LYS A 358 -19.17 -15.58 -21.30
N LEU A 359 -18.20 -16.08 -20.54
CA LEU A 359 -16.93 -15.43 -20.24
C LEU A 359 -15.88 -16.01 -21.19
N ASP A 360 -15.21 -15.16 -21.95
CA ASP A 360 -14.25 -15.57 -22.97
C ASP A 360 -12.92 -14.83 -22.74
N ALA A 361 -11.93 -15.55 -22.21
CA ALA A 361 -10.59 -15.06 -21.93
C ALA A 361 -9.55 -15.54 -22.97
N SER A 362 -9.97 -16.14 -24.09
CA SER A 362 -9.10 -16.74 -25.09
C SER A 362 -8.17 -15.75 -25.83
N ARG A 363 -8.30 -14.45 -25.57
CA ARG A 363 -7.44 -13.40 -26.09
C ARG A 363 -6.40 -12.90 -25.09
N SER A 364 -6.41 -13.46 -23.90
CA SER A 364 -5.30 -13.24 -22.96
C SER A 364 -4.00 -13.74 -23.60
N TYR A 365 -2.92 -13.06 -23.35
CA TYR A 365 -1.62 -13.39 -23.90
C TYR A 365 -0.52 -13.09 -22.91
N ASP A 366 0.57 -13.80 -23.05
CA ASP A 366 1.81 -13.52 -22.34
C ASP A 366 2.75 -12.67 -23.23
N PRO A 367 3.26 -11.52 -22.76
CA PRO A 367 4.12 -10.67 -23.57
C PRO A 367 5.46 -11.34 -23.94
N ASP A 368 5.91 -12.33 -23.17
CA ASP A 368 7.15 -13.09 -23.40
C ASP A 368 6.91 -14.33 -24.28
N GLY A 369 5.64 -14.57 -24.65
CA GLY A 369 5.26 -15.68 -25.54
C GLY A 369 5.09 -17.02 -24.84
N ASN A 370 4.95 -17.03 -23.52
CA ASN A 370 4.67 -18.24 -22.75
C ASN A 370 3.21 -18.70 -22.93
N ASP A 371 2.98 -20.00 -22.79
CA ASP A 371 1.64 -20.56 -22.78
C ASP A 371 0.90 -20.18 -21.47
N LEU A 372 -0.40 -19.80 -21.58
CA LEU A 372 -1.27 -19.41 -20.45
C LEU A 372 -2.14 -20.57 -19.98
#